data_35a8e503fff73028a542cd8f5e07bf5d
#
_entry.id   35a8e503fff73028a542cd8f5e07bf5d
#
_cell.length_a   1.000
_cell.length_b   1.000
_cell.length_c   1.000
_cell.angle_alpha   90.00
_cell.angle_beta   90.00
_cell.angle_gamma   90.00
#
_symmetry.space_group_name_H-M   'P 1'
#
loop_
_entity.id
_entity.type
_entity.pdbx_description
1 polymer ?
#
loop_
_entity_poly.entity_id
_entity_poly.type
_entity_poly.pdbx_seq_one_letter_code
_entity_poly.pdbx_strand_id
1 'polypeptide(L)'
;RSTLDRSSAASDVYKRQVDSVREYEKKIGLNNTKTYLDFAKRILNLREQTCGFIEDEIRDGKKIYVYGASTRGNTLLQYYGLNSELILAAAERNPEKWGKKTVGSKIPIISEKQARSEKPDYFLILPWYFKEEFVKRESEFLQNGGKFLIPLPEFEVINSDNL
;
A
#
# COMPACT_ATOMS: atom_id res chain seq x y z
N ARG A 1 42.68 4.05 32.65
CA ARG A 1 41.57 3.10 32.47
C ARG A 1 41.57 2.66 31.02
N SER A 2 41.74 1.37 30.82
CA SER A 2 42.15 0.68 29.60
C SER A 2 41.06 0.72 28.52
N THR A 3 41.48 0.85 27.25
CA THR A 3 40.66 0.70 26.04
C THR A 3 39.91 -0.65 25.96
N LEU A 4 40.43 -1.67 26.64
CA LEU A 4 39.81 -3.01 26.79
C LEU A 4 38.50 -2.97 27.59
N ASP A 5 38.39 -2.13 28.62
CA ASP A 5 37.19 -2.00 29.45
C ASP A 5 35.99 -1.38 28.69
N ARG A 6 36.26 -0.45 27.80
CA ARG A 6 35.22 0.16 26.93
C ARG A 6 34.69 -0.80 25.87
N SER A 7 35.56 -1.65 25.35
CA SER A 7 35.19 -2.68 24.34
C SER A 7 34.31 -3.76 24.94
N SER A 8 34.59 -4.18 26.18
CA SER A 8 33.79 -5.16 26.94
C SER A 8 32.38 -4.63 27.22
N ALA A 9 32.28 -3.39 27.75
CA ALA A 9 31.00 -2.77 28.08
C ALA A 9 30.12 -2.57 26.83
N ALA A 10 30.69 -2.18 25.69
CA ALA A 10 29.97 -2.05 24.43
C ALA A 10 29.47 -3.42 23.90
N SER A 11 30.29 -4.47 24.06
CA SER A 11 29.90 -5.85 23.71
C SER A 11 28.75 -6.35 24.58
N ASP A 12 28.73 -6.02 25.87
CA ASP A 12 27.67 -6.44 26.78
C ASP A 12 26.35 -5.69 26.56
N VAL A 13 26.42 -4.41 26.16
CA VAL A 13 25.25 -3.65 25.73
C VAL A 13 24.66 -4.27 24.46
N TYR A 14 25.51 -4.56 23.47
CA TYR A 14 25.07 -5.20 22.22
C TYR A 14 24.42 -6.56 22.44
N LYS A 15 25.02 -7.40 23.28
CA LYS A 15 24.45 -8.72 23.64
C LYS A 15 23.07 -8.57 24.26
N ARG A 16 22.89 -7.64 25.23
CA ARG A 16 21.60 -7.38 25.86
C ARG A 16 20.55 -6.92 24.86
N GLN A 17 20.93 -6.08 23.89
CA GLN A 17 20.03 -5.64 22.82
C GLN A 17 19.60 -6.82 21.92
N VAL A 18 20.52 -7.68 21.54
CA VAL A 18 20.24 -8.87 20.75
C VAL A 18 19.31 -9.84 21.52
N ASP A 19 19.58 -10.04 22.80
CA ASP A 19 18.76 -10.95 23.62
C ASP A 19 17.33 -10.38 23.81
N SER A 20 17.19 -9.07 24.00
CA SER A 20 15.86 -8.45 24.07
C SER A 20 15.07 -8.56 22.77
N VAL A 21 15.73 -8.44 21.61
CA VAL A 21 15.09 -8.68 20.32
C VAL A 21 14.66 -10.12 20.15
N ARG A 22 15.53 -11.09 20.51
CA ARG A 22 15.21 -12.52 20.47
C ARG A 22 14.02 -12.89 21.37
N GLU A 23 13.98 -12.32 22.58
CA GLU A 23 12.85 -12.52 23.49
C GLU A 23 11.55 -11.94 22.91
N TYR A 24 11.62 -10.76 22.29
CA TYR A 24 10.49 -10.17 21.61
C TYR A 24 10.01 -11.04 20.45
N GLU A 25 10.91 -11.48 19.57
CA GLU A 25 10.60 -12.38 18.45
C GLU A 25 9.93 -13.68 18.94
N LYS A 26 10.45 -14.25 20.03
CA LYS A 26 9.87 -15.44 20.68
C LYS A 26 8.47 -15.14 21.24
N LYS A 27 8.29 -13.99 21.87
CA LYS A 27 7.00 -13.55 22.43
C LYS A 27 5.93 -13.37 21.36
N ILE A 28 6.29 -12.81 20.20
CA ILE A 28 5.36 -12.65 19.07
C ILE A 28 5.26 -13.90 18.19
N GLY A 29 5.97 -14.97 18.55
CA GLY A 29 5.84 -16.28 17.92
C GLY A 29 6.48 -16.40 16.55
N LEU A 30 7.55 -15.63 16.25
CA LEU A 30 8.23 -15.70 14.94
C LEU A 30 8.91 -17.06 14.67
N ASN A 31 9.12 -17.88 15.70
CA ASN A 31 9.60 -19.25 15.57
C ASN A 31 8.47 -20.30 15.39
N ASN A 32 7.23 -19.85 15.27
CA ASN A 32 6.06 -20.72 15.14
C ASN A 32 5.48 -20.65 13.73
N THR A 33 5.39 -21.76 13.05
CA THR A 33 4.80 -21.87 11.70
C THR A 33 3.39 -21.30 11.63
N LYS A 34 2.59 -21.42 12.69
CA LYS A 34 1.24 -20.87 12.75
C LYS A 34 1.21 -19.37 12.51
N THR A 35 2.18 -18.61 13.04
CA THR A 35 2.28 -17.16 12.84
C THR A 35 2.37 -16.78 11.37
N TYR A 36 3.16 -17.55 10.60
CA TYR A 36 3.32 -17.30 9.16
C TYR A 36 2.11 -17.75 8.35
N LEU A 37 1.46 -18.84 8.75
CA LEU A 37 0.22 -19.30 8.12
C LEU A 37 -0.91 -18.28 8.35
N ASP A 38 -1.04 -17.73 9.56
CA ASP A 38 -2.03 -16.70 9.87
C ASP A 38 -1.73 -15.40 9.11
N PHE A 39 -0.46 -15.04 8.94
CA PHE A 39 -0.04 -13.92 8.11
C PHE A 39 -0.42 -14.14 6.63
N ALA A 40 -0.12 -15.31 6.08
CA ALA A 40 -0.49 -15.65 4.70
C ALA A 40 -2.00 -15.59 4.48
N LYS A 41 -2.81 -16.10 5.43
CA LYS A 41 -4.28 -16.00 5.36
C LYS A 41 -4.76 -14.56 5.33
N ARG A 42 -4.19 -13.68 6.17
CA ARG A 42 -4.56 -12.24 6.14
C ARG A 42 -4.28 -11.60 4.79
N ILE A 43 -3.13 -11.90 4.18
CA ILE A 43 -2.79 -11.40 2.84
C ILE A 43 -3.78 -11.89 1.78
N LEU A 44 -4.14 -13.18 1.82
CA LEU A 44 -5.12 -13.74 0.89
C LEU A 44 -6.50 -13.09 1.06
N ASN A 45 -6.98 -12.93 2.29
CA ASN A 45 -8.26 -12.27 2.55
C ASN A 45 -8.27 -10.81 2.07
N LEU A 46 -7.19 -10.06 2.29
CA LEU A 46 -7.09 -8.67 1.81
C LEU A 46 -7.10 -8.59 0.29
N ARG A 47 -6.43 -9.54 -0.37
CA ARG A 47 -6.49 -9.65 -1.82
C ARG A 47 -7.92 -9.92 -2.30
N GLU A 48 -8.58 -10.92 -1.74
CA GLU A 48 -9.97 -11.29 -2.10
C GLU A 48 -10.94 -10.12 -1.88
N GLN A 49 -10.87 -9.45 -0.73
CA GLN A 49 -11.69 -8.28 -0.44
C GLN A 49 -11.45 -7.13 -1.43
N THR A 50 -10.17 -6.81 -1.69
CA THR A 50 -9.83 -5.69 -2.58
C THR A 50 -10.23 -6.00 -4.03
N CYS A 51 -9.90 -7.19 -4.53
CA CYS A 51 -10.21 -7.56 -5.91
C CYS A 51 -11.72 -7.71 -6.12
N GLY A 52 -12.43 -8.37 -5.21
CA GLY A 52 -13.88 -8.51 -5.29
C GLY A 52 -14.59 -7.16 -5.31
N PHE A 53 -14.20 -6.25 -4.41
CA PHE A 53 -14.75 -4.89 -4.41
C PHE A 53 -14.49 -4.16 -5.75
N ILE A 54 -13.25 -4.22 -6.26
CA ILE A 54 -12.88 -3.57 -7.52
C ILE A 54 -13.71 -4.14 -8.69
N GLU A 55 -13.85 -5.46 -8.76
CA GLU A 55 -14.62 -6.14 -9.83
C GLU A 55 -16.10 -5.78 -9.78
N ASP A 56 -16.69 -5.68 -8.58
CA ASP A 56 -18.08 -5.29 -8.39
C ASP A 56 -18.31 -3.83 -8.83
N GLU A 57 -17.46 -2.91 -8.41
CA GLU A 57 -17.58 -1.50 -8.75
C GLU A 57 -17.36 -1.26 -10.28
N ILE A 58 -16.47 -2.01 -10.91
CA ILE A 58 -16.27 -1.95 -12.36
C ILE A 58 -17.54 -2.47 -13.09
N ARG A 59 -18.16 -3.52 -12.59
CA ARG A 59 -19.43 -4.05 -13.14
C ARG A 59 -20.55 -3.02 -13.06
N ASP A 60 -20.51 -2.17 -12.01
CA ASP A 60 -21.43 -1.05 -11.82
C ASP A 60 -21.03 0.22 -12.62
N GLY A 61 -20.05 0.10 -13.52
CA GLY A 61 -19.59 1.16 -14.42
C GLY A 61 -18.69 2.21 -13.78
N LYS A 62 -18.14 1.93 -12.60
CA LYS A 62 -17.25 2.83 -11.88
C LYS A 62 -15.85 2.85 -12.47
N LYS A 63 -15.22 4.03 -12.41
CA LYS A 63 -13.85 4.26 -12.90
C LYS A 63 -12.88 4.17 -11.73
N ILE A 64 -11.96 3.21 -11.80
CA ILE A 64 -10.94 3.02 -10.78
C ILE A 64 -9.57 3.38 -11.35
N TYR A 65 -8.86 4.24 -10.66
CA TYR A 65 -7.50 4.66 -10.95
C TYR A 65 -6.58 4.28 -9.79
N VAL A 66 -5.33 3.99 -10.09
CA VAL A 66 -4.29 3.85 -9.07
C VAL A 66 -3.73 5.22 -8.73
N TYR A 67 -3.43 5.47 -7.47
CA TYR A 67 -2.77 6.67 -7.00
C TYR A 67 -1.33 6.35 -6.60
N GLY A 68 -0.36 6.84 -7.41
CA GLY A 68 1.07 6.59 -7.28
C GLY A 68 1.55 5.33 -8.02
N ALA A 69 2.51 5.49 -8.93
CA ALA A 69 3.16 4.41 -9.66
C ALA A 69 4.52 4.05 -9.03
N SER A 70 4.49 3.53 -7.80
CA SER A 70 5.69 3.14 -7.05
C SER A 70 6.09 1.68 -7.30
N THR A 71 7.35 1.34 -7.04
CA THR A 71 7.85 -0.04 -7.14
C THR A 71 7.08 -0.99 -6.21
N ARG A 72 6.83 -0.57 -4.95
CA ARG A 72 6.05 -1.35 -3.98
C ARG A 72 4.61 -1.54 -4.45
N GLY A 73 4.02 -0.48 -5.02
CA GLY A 73 2.69 -0.56 -5.60
C GLY A 73 2.62 -1.54 -6.77
N ASN A 74 3.62 -1.57 -7.63
CA ASN A 74 3.70 -2.56 -8.72
C ASN A 74 3.69 -4.01 -8.22
N THR A 75 4.36 -4.30 -7.11
CA THR A 75 4.33 -5.63 -6.50
C THR A 75 2.90 -6.01 -6.07
N LEU A 76 2.19 -5.06 -5.45
CA LEU A 76 0.81 -5.28 -5.02
C LEU A 76 -0.12 -5.51 -6.23
N LEU A 77 -0.03 -4.65 -7.25
CA LEU A 77 -0.85 -4.78 -8.47
C LEU A 77 -0.65 -6.15 -9.13
N GLN A 78 0.60 -6.61 -9.26
CA GLN A 78 0.89 -7.91 -9.85
C GLN A 78 0.38 -9.07 -8.97
N TYR A 79 0.58 -8.98 -7.67
CA TYR A 79 0.11 -10.02 -6.75
C TYR A 79 -1.42 -10.13 -6.71
N TYR A 80 -2.12 -8.98 -6.81
CA TYR A 80 -3.59 -8.94 -6.86
C TYR A 80 -4.16 -9.26 -8.24
N GLY A 81 -3.33 -9.29 -9.28
CA GLY A 81 -3.76 -9.50 -10.66
C GLY A 81 -4.44 -8.28 -11.28
N LEU A 82 -4.28 -7.10 -10.67
CA LEU A 82 -4.85 -5.85 -11.17
C LEU A 82 -4.03 -5.34 -12.35
N ASN A 83 -4.67 -5.17 -13.48
CA ASN A 83 -4.05 -4.79 -14.75
C ASN A 83 -4.84 -3.68 -15.46
N SER A 84 -4.44 -3.35 -16.70
CA SER A 84 -5.08 -2.30 -17.50
C SER A 84 -6.48 -2.65 -18.01
N GLU A 85 -7.00 -3.84 -17.81
CA GLU A 85 -8.39 -4.20 -18.11
C GLU A 85 -9.33 -3.77 -16.96
N LEU A 86 -8.81 -3.76 -15.73
CA LEU A 86 -9.55 -3.39 -14.51
C LEU A 86 -9.28 -1.95 -14.10
N ILE A 87 -8.05 -1.46 -14.27
CA ILE A 87 -7.61 -0.15 -13.81
C ILE A 87 -7.28 0.73 -15.02
N LEU A 88 -7.96 1.86 -15.13
CA LEU A 88 -7.88 2.71 -16.31
C LEU A 88 -6.53 3.43 -16.44
N ALA A 89 -5.98 3.97 -15.34
CA ALA A 89 -4.68 4.61 -15.31
C ALA A 89 -4.08 4.67 -13.90
N ALA A 90 -2.78 4.99 -13.84
CA ALA A 90 -2.07 5.31 -12.61
C ALA A 90 -1.73 6.81 -12.59
N ALA A 91 -2.31 7.54 -11.64
CA ALA A 91 -2.00 8.94 -11.38
C ALA A 91 -0.62 9.05 -10.73
N GLU A 92 0.30 9.76 -11.32
CA GLU A 92 1.69 9.87 -10.85
C GLU A 92 2.14 11.32 -10.85
N ARG A 93 2.87 11.68 -9.81
CA ARG A 93 3.40 13.02 -9.61
C ARG A 93 4.68 13.29 -10.42
N ASN A 94 5.53 12.27 -10.58
CA ASN A 94 6.78 12.41 -11.31
C ASN A 94 6.55 12.43 -12.83
N PRO A 95 6.83 13.56 -13.51
CA PRO A 95 6.60 13.70 -14.94
C PRO A 95 7.45 12.75 -15.81
N GLU A 96 8.58 12.27 -15.30
CA GLU A 96 9.41 11.31 -16.04
C GLU A 96 8.75 9.95 -16.26
N LYS A 97 7.69 9.65 -15.51
CA LYS A 97 6.92 8.40 -15.64
C LYS A 97 5.72 8.54 -16.56
N TRP A 98 5.26 9.74 -16.86
CA TRP A 98 4.08 9.95 -17.69
C TRP A 98 4.25 9.40 -19.10
N GLY A 99 3.20 8.83 -19.66
CA GLY A 99 3.21 8.15 -20.96
C GLY A 99 3.84 6.76 -20.94
N LYS A 100 4.40 6.33 -19.80
CA LYS A 100 4.89 4.96 -19.59
C LYS A 100 3.77 4.08 -19.05
N LYS A 101 4.09 2.81 -18.80
CA LYS A 101 3.16 1.83 -18.21
C LYS A 101 3.81 1.20 -16.98
N THR A 102 2.97 0.78 -16.03
CA THR A 102 3.41 0.00 -14.88
C THR A 102 3.99 -1.34 -15.33
N VAL A 103 5.04 -1.80 -14.62
CA VAL A 103 5.71 -3.06 -14.94
C VAL A 103 4.78 -4.23 -14.58
N GLY A 104 4.66 -5.18 -15.49
CA GLY A 104 3.79 -6.37 -15.31
C GLY A 104 2.31 -6.07 -15.57
N SER A 105 1.70 -5.19 -14.80
CA SER A 105 0.27 -4.86 -14.87
C SER A 105 -0.13 -4.00 -16.09
N LYS A 106 0.83 -3.35 -16.76
CA LYS A 106 0.63 -2.57 -18.01
C LYS A 106 -0.35 -1.39 -17.92
N ILE A 107 -0.66 -0.92 -16.72
CA ILE A 107 -1.54 0.23 -16.48
C ILE A 107 -0.84 1.50 -17.00
N PRO A 108 -1.50 2.33 -17.83
CA PRO A 108 -0.96 3.60 -18.31
C PRO A 108 -0.66 4.55 -17.15
N ILE A 109 0.46 5.26 -17.19
CA ILE A 109 0.82 6.26 -16.18
C ILE A 109 0.55 7.65 -16.75
N ILE A 110 -0.28 8.41 -16.05
CA ILE A 110 -0.68 9.77 -16.40
C ILE A 110 -0.39 10.75 -15.25
N SER A 111 -0.49 12.05 -15.51
CA SER A 111 -0.35 13.02 -14.44
C SER A 111 -1.55 12.98 -13.47
N GLU A 112 -1.33 13.37 -12.20
CA GLU A 112 -2.42 13.54 -11.25
C GLU A 112 -3.48 14.53 -11.75
N LYS A 113 -3.05 15.61 -12.42
CA LYS A 113 -3.96 16.60 -13.02
C LYS A 113 -4.88 15.98 -14.07
N GLN A 114 -4.31 15.18 -14.97
CA GLN A 114 -5.08 14.48 -15.99
C GLN A 114 -6.05 13.47 -15.34
N ALA A 115 -5.57 12.67 -14.39
CA ALA A 115 -6.41 11.72 -13.68
C ALA A 115 -7.63 12.36 -13.04
N ARG A 116 -7.45 13.52 -12.36
CA ARG A 116 -8.59 14.26 -11.78
C ARG A 116 -9.57 14.79 -12.84
N SER A 117 -9.05 15.25 -14.00
CA SER A 117 -9.92 15.75 -15.08
C SER A 117 -10.79 14.66 -15.71
N GLU A 118 -10.37 13.39 -15.63
CA GLU A 118 -11.10 12.23 -16.11
C GLU A 118 -12.17 11.74 -15.12
N LYS A 119 -12.24 12.39 -13.94
CA LYS A 119 -13.23 12.16 -12.89
C LYS A 119 -13.36 10.67 -12.52
N PRO A 120 -12.34 10.07 -11.92
CA PRO A 120 -12.44 8.72 -11.39
C PRO A 120 -13.44 8.69 -10.22
N ASP A 121 -14.13 7.56 -10.04
CA ASP A 121 -14.94 7.32 -8.84
C ASP A 121 -14.04 6.92 -7.67
N TYR A 122 -12.97 6.19 -7.96
CA TYR A 122 -12.04 5.66 -6.95
C TYR A 122 -10.58 5.91 -7.30
N PHE A 123 -9.81 6.23 -6.27
CA PHE A 123 -8.35 6.10 -6.29
C PHE A 123 -7.91 4.95 -5.38
N LEU A 124 -7.31 3.90 -5.94
CA LEU A 124 -6.63 2.84 -5.21
C LEU A 124 -5.27 3.38 -4.74
N ILE A 125 -5.13 3.55 -3.44
CA ILE A 125 -3.96 4.16 -2.81
C ILE A 125 -2.88 3.10 -2.58
N LEU A 126 -1.88 3.03 -3.45
CA LEU A 126 -0.78 2.07 -3.32
C LEU A 126 0.22 2.44 -2.20
N PRO A 127 0.60 3.72 -2.00
CA PRO A 127 1.43 4.11 -0.87
C PRO A 127 0.56 4.38 0.38
N TRP A 128 -0.16 3.37 0.87
CA TRP A 128 -1.15 3.43 1.96
C TRP A 128 -0.64 4.03 3.27
N TYR A 129 0.67 3.95 3.52
CA TYR A 129 1.30 4.54 4.72
C TYR A 129 1.32 6.08 4.72
N PHE A 130 0.98 6.73 3.60
CA PHE A 130 0.74 8.17 3.49
C PHE A 130 -0.75 8.53 3.40
N LYS A 131 -1.63 7.63 3.84
CA LYS A 131 -3.09 7.80 3.76
C LYS A 131 -3.56 9.18 4.23
N GLU A 132 -3.12 9.59 5.42
CA GLU A 132 -3.52 10.88 6.01
C GLU A 132 -3.06 12.09 5.18
N GLU A 133 -1.89 12.02 4.58
CA GLU A 133 -1.38 13.08 3.70
C GLU A 133 -2.25 13.16 2.43
N PHE A 134 -2.61 12.03 1.85
CA PHE A 134 -3.45 11.99 0.65
C PHE A 134 -4.87 12.45 0.92
N VAL A 135 -5.45 12.10 2.05
CA VAL A 135 -6.77 12.61 2.48
C VAL A 135 -6.77 14.15 2.54
N LYS A 136 -5.75 14.75 3.14
CA LYS A 136 -5.62 16.21 3.20
C LYS A 136 -5.42 16.83 1.81
N ARG A 137 -4.57 16.23 0.99
CA ARG A 137 -4.22 16.75 -0.34
C ARG A 137 -5.35 16.65 -1.36
N GLU A 138 -6.13 15.59 -1.29
CA GLU A 138 -7.22 15.27 -2.20
C GLU A 138 -8.60 15.53 -1.56
N SER A 139 -8.66 16.44 -0.59
CA SER A 139 -9.91 16.78 0.11
C SER A 139 -11.03 17.22 -0.85
N GLU A 140 -10.69 17.99 -1.89
CA GLU A 140 -11.65 18.40 -2.93
C GLU A 140 -12.20 17.20 -3.71
N PHE A 141 -11.36 16.22 -4.06
CA PHE A 141 -11.79 14.99 -4.73
C PHE A 141 -12.78 14.21 -3.87
N LEU A 142 -12.50 14.06 -2.57
CA LEU A 142 -13.35 13.35 -1.62
C LEU A 142 -14.68 14.10 -1.40
N GLN A 143 -14.63 15.43 -1.24
CA GLN A 143 -15.83 16.27 -1.10
C GLN A 143 -16.74 16.25 -2.33
N ASN A 144 -16.17 16.04 -3.51
CA ASN A 144 -16.92 15.92 -4.77
C ASN A 144 -17.43 14.47 -5.02
N GLY A 145 -17.42 13.59 -4.01
CA GLY A 145 -17.96 12.24 -4.09
C GLY A 145 -16.96 11.16 -4.54
N GLY A 146 -15.71 11.55 -4.78
CA GLY A 146 -14.64 10.59 -5.01
C GLY A 146 -14.33 9.77 -3.75
N LYS A 147 -13.72 8.61 -3.93
CA LYS A 147 -13.41 7.69 -2.82
C LYS A 147 -11.99 7.16 -2.93
N PHE A 148 -11.40 6.84 -1.79
CA PHE A 148 -10.13 6.11 -1.73
C PHE A 148 -10.38 4.65 -1.38
N LEU A 149 -9.65 3.77 -2.05
CA LEU A 149 -9.52 2.36 -1.69
C LEU A 149 -8.14 2.16 -1.05
N ILE A 150 -8.12 1.75 0.19
CA ILE A 150 -6.91 1.43 0.94
C ILE A 150 -6.79 -0.09 0.99
N PRO A 151 -5.82 -0.71 0.29
CA PRO A 151 -5.74 -2.17 0.23
C PRO A 151 -5.00 -2.80 1.42
N LEU A 152 -4.27 -2.01 2.20
CA LEU A 152 -3.40 -2.46 3.29
C LEU A 152 -3.26 -1.35 4.36
N PRO A 153 -3.01 -1.69 5.65
CA PRO A 153 -2.91 -3.05 6.23
C PRO A 153 -4.28 -3.72 6.40
N GLU A 154 -5.36 -2.97 6.30
CA GLU A 154 -6.75 -3.41 6.30
C GLU A 154 -7.43 -2.81 5.06
N PHE A 155 -8.39 -3.54 4.50
CA PHE A 155 -9.17 -3.01 3.39
C PHE A 155 -10.14 -1.95 3.90
N GLU A 156 -10.05 -0.76 3.34
CA GLU A 156 -10.86 0.39 3.77
C GLU A 156 -11.31 1.20 2.56
N VAL A 157 -12.54 1.70 2.60
CA VAL A 157 -13.06 2.68 1.65
C VAL A 157 -13.24 4.00 2.37
N ILE A 158 -12.52 5.04 1.94
CA ILE A 158 -12.61 6.38 2.51
C ILE A 158 -13.41 7.28 1.58
N ASN A 159 -14.39 7.97 2.13
CA ASN A 159 -15.21 8.97 1.47
C ASN A 159 -15.41 10.20 2.38
N SER A 160 -16.19 11.19 1.95
CA SER A 160 -16.49 12.39 2.73
C SER A 160 -17.15 12.11 4.07
N ASP A 161 -17.88 10.99 4.22
CA ASP A 161 -18.71 10.70 5.38
C ASP A 161 -17.95 10.01 6.53
N ASN A 162 -16.76 9.47 6.22
CA ASN A 162 -15.91 8.74 7.18
C ASN A 162 -14.47 9.28 7.28
N LEU A 163 -14.30 10.58 7.01
CA LEU A 163 -13.04 11.31 7.17
C LEU A 163 -12.71 11.63 8.63
#